data_7da8bb08fa4c1de482771950c016400a
#
_entry.id   7da8bb08fa4c1de482771950c016400a
#
_cell.length_a   1.000
_cell.length_b   1.000
_cell.length_c   1.000
_cell.angle_alpha   90.00
_cell.angle_beta   90.00
_cell.angle_gamma   90.00
#
_symmetry.space_group_name_H-M   'P 1'
#
loop_
_entity.id
_entity.type
_entity.pdbx_description
1 polymer ?
#
loop_
_entity_poly.entity_id
_entity_poly.type
_entity_poly.pdbx_seq_one_letter_code
_entity_poly.pdbx_strand_id
1 'polypeptide(L)'
;MIAPADGVAFTTAADGDMRRNHQARQRLGLAEWATVRQVHGSAVVDASASGDHGEADGLATSATGLALAVFTADCLGVVMHGAGRVAVVHAGWRGVAAGVVANAVERVGDVASVHIGPHIRPCCFEVGPEVSARFVGHLSRTRTGTTSVDLASAVAAQLPVEPEIIDRCTRCGNDMFSHRRNGTGERLATVGWVPS
;
A
#
# COMPACT_ATOMS: atom_id res chain seq x y z
N MET A 1 11.82 4.32 -8.97
CA MET A 1 11.49 3.28 -7.97
C MET A 1 12.22 3.57 -6.67
N ILE A 2 11.59 3.29 -5.52
CA ILE A 2 12.12 3.41 -4.16
C ILE A 2 12.18 1.99 -3.59
N ALA A 3 13.36 1.54 -3.16
CA ALA A 3 13.57 0.22 -2.56
C ALA A 3 14.26 0.40 -1.20
N PRO A 4 13.48 0.52 -0.10
CA PRO A 4 14.03 0.81 1.23
C PRO A 4 14.75 -0.40 1.82
N ALA A 5 14.33 -1.61 1.47
CA ALA A 5 14.90 -2.86 1.95
C ALA A 5 14.81 -3.95 0.86
N ASP A 6 15.54 -5.04 1.04
CA ASP A 6 15.34 -6.23 0.21
C ASP A 6 13.94 -6.81 0.44
N GLY A 7 13.32 -7.26 -0.62
CA GLY A 7 11.92 -7.71 -0.58
C GLY A 7 10.87 -6.61 -0.67
N VAL A 8 11.24 -5.32 -0.81
CA VAL A 8 10.30 -4.18 -0.83
C VAL A 8 10.60 -3.22 -1.97
N ALA A 9 9.59 -2.86 -2.74
CA ALA A 9 9.69 -1.80 -3.74
C ALA A 9 8.39 -0.97 -3.86
N PHE A 10 8.59 0.34 -4.03
CA PHE A 10 7.53 1.29 -4.37
C PHE A 10 7.88 1.99 -5.67
N THR A 11 6.97 1.98 -6.63
CA THR A 11 7.22 2.66 -7.91
C THR A 11 6.88 4.14 -7.82
N THR A 12 7.40 4.90 -8.80
CA THR A 12 7.15 6.34 -8.99
C THR A 12 6.48 6.55 -10.36
N ALA A 13 6.06 7.76 -10.67
CA ALA A 13 5.49 8.07 -11.98
C ALA A 13 6.50 7.86 -13.13
N ALA A 14 7.81 8.02 -12.85
CA ALA A 14 8.87 7.77 -13.84
C ALA A 14 8.97 6.29 -14.27
N ASP A 15 8.50 5.38 -13.43
CA ASP A 15 8.45 3.94 -13.74
C ASP A 15 7.26 3.58 -14.64
N GLY A 16 6.27 4.48 -14.79
CA GLY A 16 5.07 4.33 -15.60
C GLY A 16 3.86 3.76 -14.86
N ASP A 17 2.74 3.59 -15.58
CA ASP A 17 1.51 2.99 -15.04
C ASP A 17 1.67 1.49 -14.81
N MET A 18 1.81 1.09 -13.56
CA MET A 18 2.04 -0.30 -13.17
C MET A 18 0.82 -1.21 -13.33
N ARG A 19 -0.39 -0.63 -13.36
CA ARG A 19 -1.62 -1.43 -13.49
C ARG A 19 -1.84 -1.94 -14.91
N ARG A 20 -1.51 -1.13 -15.92
CA ARG A 20 -1.83 -1.38 -17.34
C ARG A 20 -0.62 -1.69 -18.21
N ASN A 21 0.58 -1.29 -17.79
CA ASN A 21 1.78 -1.40 -18.61
C ASN A 21 2.66 -2.59 -18.17
N HIS A 22 2.43 -3.75 -18.79
CA HIS A 22 3.22 -4.96 -18.53
C HIS A 22 4.72 -4.77 -18.84
N GLN A 23 5.09 -3.99 -19.85
CA GLN A 23 6.49 -3.71 -20.17
C GLN A 23 7.18 -2.90 -19.04
N ALA A 24 6.44 -1.98 -18.39
CA ALA A 24 6.95 -1.25 -17.25
C ALA A 24 7.24 -2.20 -16.07
N ARG A 25 6.36 -3.19 -15.82
CA ARG A 25 6.59 -4.24 -14.79
C ARG A 25 7.83 -5.08 -15.08
N GLN A 26 8.00 -5.52 -16.33
CA GLN A 26 9.16 -6.34 -16.74
C GLN A 26 10.50 -5.62 -16.50
N ARG A 27 10.55 -4.30 -16.68
CA ARG A 27 11.76 -3.50 -16.43
C ARG A 27 12.19 -3.48 -14.96
N LEU A 28 11.30 -3.82 -14.04
CA LEU A 28 11.62 -3.92 -12.60
C LEU A 28 12.31 -5.23 -12.23
N GLY A 29 12.59 -6.12 -13.20
CA GLY A 29 13.30 -7.39 -12.98
C GLY A 29 12.48 -8.47 -12.28
N LEU A 30 11.20 -8.20 -12.01
CA LEU A 30 10.24 -9.15 -11.43
C LEU A 30 9.37 -9.68 -12.57
N ALA A 31 9.54 -10.93 -12.94
CA ALA A 31 8.99 -11.48 -14.19
C ALA A 31 7.45 -11.48 -14.22
N GLU A 32 6.82 -11.88 -13.12
CA GLU A 32 5.36 -11.94 -13.01
C GLU A 32 4.92 -11.63 -11.59
N TRP A 33 3.78 -10.96 -11.45
CA TRP A 33 3.24 -10.54 -10.16
C TRP A 33 1.95 -11.29 -9.83
N ALA A 34 1.79 -11.66 -8.56
CA ALA A 34 0.48 -11.96 -8.01
C ALA A 34 -0.23 -10.64 -7.68
N THR A 35 -1.46 -10.48 -8.14
CA THR A 35 -2.27 -9.27 -7.98
C THR A 35 -3.69 -9.61 -7.54
N VAL A 36 -4.45 -8.60 -7.12
CA VAL A 36 -5.87 -8.71 -6.77
C VAL A 36 -6.68 -7.60 -7.41
N ARG A 37 -7.97 -7.83 -7.57
CA ARG A 37 -8.95 -6.79 -7.88
C ARG A 37 -9.33 -6.06 -6.59
N GLN A 38 -8.71 -4.91 -6.34
CA GLN A 38 -8.89 -4.09 -5.14
C GLN A 38 -10.29 -3.48 -5.08
N VAL A 39 -10.99 -3.69 -3.97
CA VAL A 39 -12.37 -3.26 -3.73
C VAL A 39 -12.50 -2.33 -2.51
N HIS A 40 -11.38 -1.89 -1.93
CA HIS A 40 -11.31 -1.11 -0.68
C HIS A 40 -11.91 -1.87 0.51
N GLY A 41 -11.83 -3.20 0.49
CA GLY A 41 -12.26 -4.10 1.55
C GLY A 41 -11.14 -4.44 2.53
N SER A 42 -11.34 -5.52 3.30
CA SER A 42 -10.37 -6.00 4.29
C SER A 42 -9.80 -7.39 4.00
N ALA A 43 -10.23 -8.03 2.89
CA ALA A 43 -9.75 -9.37 2.56
C ALA A 43 -8.26 -9.38 2.19
N VAL A 44 -7.53 -10.32 2.76
CA VAL A 44 -6.14 -10.67 2.40
C VAL A 44 -6.11 -12.15 2.03
N VAL A 45 -5.63 -12.47 0.84
CA VAL A 45 -5.64 -13.84 0.30
C VAL A 45 -4.21 -14.39 0.17
N ASP A 46 -4.05 -15.70 0.29
CA ASP A 46 -2.76 -16.34 0.03
C ASP A 46 -2.54 -16.52 -1.48
N ALA A 47 -1.33 -16.21 -1.94
CA ALA A 47 -0.89 -16.42 -3.32
C ALA A 47 0.24 -17.45 -3.36
N SER A 48 0.12 -18.44 -4.24
CA SER A 48 1.14 -19.47 -4.49
C SER A 48 1.75 -19.38 -5.90
N ALA A 49 1.17 -18.53 -6.76
CA ALA A 49 1.60 -18.31 -8.14
C ALA A 49 1.30 -16.86 -8.55
N SER A 50 1.89 -16.42 -9.66
CA SER A 50 1.54 -15.16 -10.30
C SER A 50 0.11 -15.19 -10.88
N GLY A 51 -0.43 -14.00 -11.17
CA GLY A 51 -1.76 -13.83 -11.75
C GLY A 51 -2.73 -13.06 -10.86
N ASP A 52 -4.00 -13.02 -11.27
CA ASP A 52 -5.09 -12.35 -10.52
C ASP A 52 -5.75 -13.34 -9.54
N HIS A 53 -5.75 -12.99 -8.27
CA HIS A 53 -6.32 -13.79 -7.18
C HIS A 53 -7.75 -13.35 -6.78
N GLY A 54 -8.44 -12.63 -7.65
CA GLY A 54 -9.83 -12.20 -7.43
C GLY A 54 -9.98 -10.95 -6.55
N GLU A 55 -11.14 -10.80 -5.93
CA GLU A 55 -11.46 -9.61 -5.10
C GLU A 55 -10.79 -9.71 -3.71
N ALA A 56 -9.84 -8.81 -3.47
CA ALA A 56 -9.21 -8.62 -2.17
C ALA A 56 -8.49 -7.27 -2.15
N ASP A 57 -7.99 -6.87 -0.99
CA ASP A 57 -7.16 -5.67 -0.84
C ASP A 57 -5.76 -5.97 -0.29
N GLY A 58 -5.41 -7.25 -0.16
CA GLY A 58 -4.08 -7.70 0.18
C GLY A 58 -3.80 -9.11 -0.29
N LEU A 59 -2.50 -9.42 -0.40
CA LEU A 59 -1.97 -10.74 -0.69
C LEU A 59 -0.93 -11.11 0.35
N ALA A 60 -0.78 -12.42 0.61
CA ALA A 60 0.31 -12.96 1.42
C ALA A 60 0.92 -14.18 0.72
N THR A 61 2.22 -14.44 0.95
CA THR A 61 2.89 -15.63 0.44
C THR A 61 4.08 -16.03 1.32
N SER A 62 4.44 -17.31 1.26
CA SER A 62 5.73 -17.84 1.71
C SER A 62 6.61 -18.30 0.55
N ALA A 63 6.12 -18.19 -0.69
CA ALA A 63 6.88 -18.60 -1.86
C ALA A 63 8.01 -17.61 -2.16
N THR A 64 9.25 -18.07 -2.09
CA THR A 64 10.45 -17.29 -2.42
C THR A 64 10.39 -16.84 -3.88
N GLY A 65 10.71 -15.58 -4.14
CA GLY A 65 10.77 -15.00 -5.49
C GLY A 65 9.41 -14.66 -6.12
N LEU A 66 8.27 -15.04 -5.50
CA LEU A 66 6.95 -14.61 -5.96
C LEU A 66 6.71 -13.15 -5.54
N ALA A 67 6.59 -12.25 -6.50
CA ALA A 67 6.27 -10.86 -6.25
C ALA A 67 4.77 -10.64 -6.07
N LEU A 68 4.36 -10.08 -4.93
CA LEU A 68 3.01 -9.62 -4.65
C LEU A 68 2.90 -8.13 -4.98
N ALA A 69 1.81 -7.70 -5.58
CA ALA A 69 1.62 -6.28 -5.89
C ALA A 69 0.20 -5.78 -5.65
N VAL A 70 0.10 -4.58 -5.07
CA VAL A 70 -1.11 -3.76 -5.05
C VAL A 70 -0.85 -2.42 -5.74
N PHE A 71 -1.92 -1.80 -6.23
CA PHE A 71 -1.85 -0.60 -7.06
C PHE A 71 -2.50 0.59 -6.35
N THR A 72 -1.79 1.71 -6.30
CA THR A 72 -2.24 2.90 -5.59
C THR A 72 -2.10 4.17 -6.42
N ALA A 73 -2.90 5.17 -6.09
CA ALA A 73 -2.72 6.57 -6.44
C ALA A 73 -3.41 7.35 -5.32
N ASP A 74 -2.69 7.57 -4.23
CA ASP A 74 -3.01 8.21 -2.96
C ASP A 74 -3.19 7.26 -1.75
N CYS A 75 -3.87 6.09 -1.90
CA CYS A 75 -3.99 5.14 -0.80
C CYS A 75 -2.61 4.59 -0.39
N LEU A 76 -2.48 4.15 0.86
CA LEU A 76 -1.27 3.51 1.35
C LEU A 76 -1.09 2.14 0.71
N GLY A 77 0.14 1.86 0.28
CA GLY A 77 0.60 0.50 0.04
C GLY A 77 1.51 0.09 1.20
N VAL A 78 1.24 -1.05 1.78
CA VAL A 78 1.97 -1.55 2.96
C VAL A 78 2.57 -2.90 2.64
N VAL A 79 3.86 -3.08 2.95
CA VAL A 79 4.58 -4.35 2.87
C VAL A 79 4.95 -4.79 4.28
N MET A 80 4.65 -6.02 4.63
CA MET A 80 4.95 -6.61 5.95
C MET A 80 5.75 -7.90 5.74
N HIS A 81 6.87 -8.04 6.42
CA HIS A 81 7.67 -9.28 6.44
C HIS A 81 7.73 -9.87 7.83
N GLY A 82 7.73 -11.20 7.91
CA GLY A 82 7.94 -11.95 9.15
C GLY A 82 7.75 -13.44 8.95
N ALA A 83 8.38 -14.26 9.79
CA ALA A 83 8.26 -15.73 9.81
C ALA A 83 8.44 -16.40 8.43
N GLY A 84 9.30 -15.87 7.54
CA GLY A 84 9.49 -16.37 6.18
C GLY A 84 8.31 -16.09 5.23
N ARG A 85 7.45 -15.14 5.58
CA ARG A 85 6.29 -14.71 4.79
C ARG A 85 6.38 -13.22 4.47
N VAL A 86 5.65 -12.82 3.43
CA VAL A 86 5.41 -11.42 3.11
C VAL A 86 3.91 -11.21 2.86
N ALA A 87 3.39 -10.05 3.27
CA ALA A 87 2.10 -9.56 2.84
C ALA A 87 2.24 -8.18 2.20
N VAL A 88 1.43 -7.93 1.17
CA VAL A 88 1.31 -6.62 0.52
C VAL A 88 -0.15 -6.19 0.53
N VAL A 89 -0.41 -4.98 1.03
CA VAL A 89 -1.77 -4.51 1.33
C VAL A 89 -2.05 -3.15 0.70
N HIS A 90 -3.21 -3.02 0.08
CA HIS A 90 -3.83 -1.75 -0.28
C HIS A 90 -4.64 -1.24 0.92
N ALA A 91 -4.09 -0.29 1.64
CA ALA A 91 -4.69 0.27 2.85
C ALA A 91 -5.36 1.64 2.57
N GLY A 92 -6.45 1.63 1.81
CA GLY A 92 -7.38 2.75 1.71
C GLY A 92 -8.17 2.92 3.02
N TRP A 93 -8.71 4.12 3.31
CA TRP A 93 -9.37 4.39 4.59
C TRP A 93 -10.51 3.41 4.94
N ARG A 94 -11.26 2.92 3.92
CA ARG A 94 -12.32 1.91 4.15
C ARG A 94 -11.74 0.59 4.59
N GLY A 95 -10.68 0.12 3.93
CA GLY A 95 -9.99 -1.11 4.28
C GLY A 95 -9.34 -1.03 5.66
N VAL A 96 -8.69 0.08 5.99
CA VAL A 96 -8.09 0.31 7.33
C VAL A 96 -9.17 0.27 8.41
N ALA A 97 -10.30 0.96 8.20
CA ALA A 97 -11.42 0.94 9.14
C ALA A 97 -12.11 -0.43 9.23
N ALA A 98 -12.01 -1.27 8.20
CA ALA A 98 -12.56 -2.62 8.15
C ALA A 98 -11.58 -3.71 8.62
N GLY A 99 -10.32 -3.36 8.99
CA GLY A 99 -9.36 -4.28 9.59
C GLY A 99 -8.40 -4.96 8.59
N VAL A 100 -8.16 -4.39 7.40
CA VAL A 100 -7.23 -4.98 6.41
C VAL A 100 -5.82 -5.15 6.96
N VAL A 101 -5.37 -4.23 7.84
CA VAL A 101 -4.05 -4.29 8.47
C VAL A 101 -3.96 -5.47 9.43
N ALA A 102 -4.96 -5.65 10.31
CA ALA A 102 -5.01 -6.77 11.25
C ALA A 102 -5.05 -8.12 10.53
N ASN A 103 -5.84 -8.22 9.44
CA ASN A 103 -5.89 -9.44 8.62
C ASN A 103 -4.55 -9.75 7.96
N ALA A 104 -3.78 -8.74 7.56
CA ALA A 104 -2.44 -8.93 7.00
C ALA A 104 -1.43 -9.37 8.09
N VAL A 105 -1.48 -8.77 9.27
CA VAL A 105 -0.67 -9.18 10.42
C VAL A 105 -0.93 -10.64 10.76
N GLU A 106 -2.19 -11.08 10.80
CA GLU A 106 -2.55 -12.48 11.03
C GLU A 106 -1.96 -13.43 9.97
N ARG A 107 -1.97 -13.03 8.70
CA ARG A 107 -1.42 -13.82 7.59
C ARG A 107 0.10 -13.94 7.63
N VAL A 108 0.79 -12.92 8.10
CA VAL A 108 2.26 -12.93 8.23
C VAL A 108 2.69 -13.71 9.48
N GLY A 109 1.95 -13.57 10.58
CA GLY A 109 2.30 -14.12 11.89
C GLY A 109 3.27 -13.20 12.64
N ASP A 110 4.48 -13.70 12.95
CA ASP A 110 5.49 -12.91 13.65
C ASP A 110 6.08 -11.82 12.72
N VAL A 111 5.43 -10.66 12.70
CA VAL A 111 5.86 -9.51 11.87
C VAL A 111 7.17 -8.96 12.39
N ALA A 112 8.20 -8.94 11.54
CA ALA A 112 9.54 -8.44 11.84
C ALA A 112 9.79 -7.03 11.32
N SER A 113 9.21 -6.67 10.15
CA SER A 113 9.34 -5.33 9.58
C SER A 113 8.11 -4.94 8.77
N VAL A 114 7.83 -3.63 8.74
CA VAL A 114 6.74 -3.05 7.97
C VAL A 114 7.23 -1.80 7.25
N HIS A 115 6.86 -1.67 5.97
CA HIS A 115 7.16 -0.49 5.17
C HIS A 115 5.88 0.08 4.57
N ILE A 116 5.67 1.38 4.75
CA ILE A 116 4.53 2.13 4.19
C ILE A 116 5.06 3.01 3.06
N GLY A 117 4.55 2.78 1.85
CA GLY A 117 4.96 3.51 0.66
C GLY A 117 4.43 4.95 0.56
N PRO A 118 4.80 5.66 -0.52
CA PRO A 118 4.27 6.98 -0.83
C PRO A 118 2.74 6.97 -0.86
N HIS A 119 2.11 7.94 -0.21
CA HIS A 119 0.66 8.05 -0.11
C HIS A 119 0.22 9.52 0.04
N ILE A 120 -1.07 9.81 -0.01
CA ILE A 120 -1.57 11.13 0.30
C ILE A 120 -1.43 11.40 1.81
N ARG A 121 -0.62 12.42 2.15
CA ARG A 121 -0.33 12.78 3.54
C ARG A 121 -1.41 13.70 4.11
N PRO A 122 -1.47 13.87 5.44
CA PRO A 122 -2.43 14.78 6.08
C PRO A 122 -2.48 16.17 5.48
N CYS A 123 -1.33 16.69 5.03
CA CYS A 123 -1.24 18.00 4.36
C CYS A 123 -2.18 18.18 3.16
N CYS A 124 -2.68 17.07 2.58
CA CYS A 124 -3.48 17.04 1.36
C CYS A 124 -4.72 16.13 1.44
N PHE A 125 -4.82 15.30 2.47
CA PHE A 125 -5.91 14.33 2.64
C PHE A 125 -7.10 14.96 3.37
N GLU A 126 -7.74 15.93 2.73
CA GLU A 126 -9.02 16.48 3.20
C GLU A 126 -10.10 15.41 3.20
N VAL A 127 -10.85 15.32 4.27
CA VAL A 127 -11.89 14.31 4.51
C VAL A 127 -13.16 14.90 5.08
N GLY A 128 -14.29 14.27 4.77
CA GLY A 128 -15.59 14.56 5.36
C GLY A 128 -15.80 13.86 6.71
N PRO A 129 -16.97 14.13 7.34
CA PRO A 129 -17.33 13.55 8.64
C PRO A 129 -17.35 12.03 8.66
N GLU A 130 -17.71 11.40 7.55
CA GLU A 130 -17.79 9.93 7.41
C GLU A 130 -16.43 9.24 7.57
N VAL A 131 -15.33 9.93 7.25
CA VAL A 131 -13.97 9.44 7.44
C VAL A 131 -13.42 9.89 8.78
N SER A 132 -13.52 11.19 9.13
CA SER A 132 -12.95 11.74 10.34
C SER A 132 -13.53 11.08 11.61
N ALA A 133 -14.81 10.70 11.61
CA ALA A 133 -15.44 10.01 12.74
C ALA A 133 -14.87 8.58 13.00
N ARG A 134 -14.24 7.96 11.98
CA ARG A 134 -13.63 6.62 12.13
C ARG A 134 -12.20 6.67 12.63
N PHE A 135 -11.55 7.84 12.58
CA PHE A 135 -10.13 8.02 12.89
C PHE A 135 -9.91 9.16 13.89
N VAL A 136 -10.75 9.26 14.91
CA VAL A 136 -10.75 10.38 15.89
C VAL A 136 -9.37 10.59 16.53
N GLY A 137 -8.65 9.53 16.86
CA GLY A 137 -7.29 9.58 17.42
C GLY A 137 -6.19 10.02 16.43
N HIS A 138 -6.52 10.15 15.15
CA HIS A 138 -5.56 10.44 14.06
C HIS A 138 -5.98 11.67 13.25
N LEU A 139 -6.81 12.55 13.83
CA LEU A 139 -7.23 13.77 13.17
C LEU A 139 -6.04 14.72 12.98
N SER A 140 -6.05 15.42 11.84
CA SER A 140 -5.04 16.38 11.45
C SER A 140 -5.67 17.54 10.68
N ARG A 141 -4.83 18.41 10.11
CA ARG A 141 -5.25 19.53 9.25
C ARG A 141 -4.49 19.49 7.93
N THR A 142 -5.19 19.84 6.85
CA THR A 142 -4.54 20.09 5.57
C THR A 142 -3.79 21.43 5.60
N ARG A 143 -3.00 21.71 4.55
CA ARG A 143 -2.34 23.02 4.36
C ARG A 143 -3.32 24.18 4.29
N THR A 144 -4.57 23.93 3.90
CA THR A 144 -5.63 24.94 3.82
C THR A 144 -6.48 25.02 5.09
N GLY A 145 -6.12 24.24 6.15
CA GLY A 145 -6.79 24.27 7.45
C GLY A 145 -8.05 23.38 7.52
N THR A 146 -8.42 22.67 6.46
CA THR A 146 -9.57 21.74 6.46
C THR A 146 -9.27 20.47 7.26
N THR A 147 -10.33 19.74 7.66
CA THR A 147 -10.19 18.49 8.41
C THR A 147 -9.47 17.43 7.56
N SER A 148 -8.50 16.79 8.17
CA SER A 148 -7.68 15.72 7.59
C SER A 148 -7.52 14.57 8.57
N VAL A 149 -7.04 13.44 8.06
CA VAL A 149 -6.66 12.25 8.84
C VAL A 149 -5.23 11.85 8.49
N ASP A 150 -4.42 11.53 9.51
CA ASP A 150 -3.16 10.81 9.32
C ASP A 150 -3.43 9.31 9.27
N LEU A 151 -3.69 8.82 8.05
CA LEU A 151 -4.01 7.42 7.84
C LEU A 151 -2.80 6.52 8.09
N ALA A 152 -1.57 7.01 7.87
CA ALA A 152 -0.36 6.25 8.16
C ALA A 152 -0.18 6.04 9.67
N SER A 153 -0.44 7.06 10.48
CA SER A 153 -0.49 6.93 11.94
C SER A 153 -1.58 5.94 12.40
N ALA A 154 -2.75 5.96 11.74
CA ALA A 154 -3.83 5.00 12.05
C ALA A 154 -3.47 3.56 11.68
N VAL A 155 -2.69 3.35 10.62
CA VAL A 155 -2.12 2.05 10.25
C VAL A 155 -1.05 1.64 11.27
N ALA A 156 -0.10 2.52 11.59
CA ALA A 156 0.98 2.25 12.55
C ALA A 156 0.44 1.81 13.91
N ALA A 157 -0.65 2.41 14.39
CA ALA A 157 -1.29 2.03 15.65
C ALA A 157 -1.89 0.60 15.66
N GLN A 158 -2.05 -0.05 14.49
CA GLN A 158 -2.56 -1.41 14.35
C GLN A 158 -1.44 -2.45 14.17
N LEU A 159 -0.18 -2.02 14.10
CA LEU A 159 0.97 -2.87 13.82
C LEU A 159 1.69 -3.29 15.11
N PRO A 160 2.25 -4.52 15.16
CA PRO A 160 3.04 -4.97 16.32
C PRO A 160 4.45 -4.38 16.37
N VAL A 161 4.92 -3.75 15.27
CA VAL A 161 6.24 -3.11 15.16
C VAL A 161 6.11 -1.73 14.51
N GLU A 162 7.02 -0.82 14.80
CA GLU A 162 7.04 0.51 14.20
C GLU A 162 7.35 0.43 12.70
N PRO A 163 6.52 0.98 11.81
CA PRO A 163 6.78 0.93 10.37
C PRO A 163 7.80 1.97 9.92
N GLU A 164 8.60 1.63 8.92
CA GLU A 164 9.31 2.62 8.11
C GLU A 164 8.34 3.27 7.12
N ILE A 165 8.15 4.59 7.24
CA ILE A 165 7.23 5.36 6.39
C ILE A 165 8.03 6.17 5.38
N ILE A 166 7.77 5.95 4.08
CA ILE A 166 8.32 6.79 3.02
C ILE A 166 7.62 8.15 3.05
N ASP A 167 8.30 9.18 3.53
CA ASP A 167 7.76 10.53 3.73
C ASP A 167 7.61 11.29 2.39
N ARG A 168 6.74 10.76 1.51
CA ARG A 168 6.38 11.38 0.24
C ARG A 168 4.87 11.46 0.06
N CYS A 169 4.36 12.69 -0.04
CA CYS A 169 2.94 12.93 -0.35
C CYS A 169 2.71 12.82 -1.86
N THR A 170 1.86 11.89 -2.29
CA THR A 170 1.55 11.68 -3.71
C THR A 170 0.92 12.90 -4.37
N ARG A 171 0.15 13.70 -3.64
CA ARG A 171 -0.51 14.90 -4.18
C ARG A 171 0.42 16.11 -4.28
N CYS A 172 1.44 16.24 -3.42
CA CYS A 172 2.30 17.43 -3.38
C CYS A 172 3.29 17.52 -4.52
N GLY A 173 3.90 16.39 -4.91
CA GLY A 173 4.90 16.32 -5.96
C GLY A 173 4.31 15.88 -7.30
N ASN A 174 5.09 16.04 -8.38
CA ASN A 174 4.73 15.56 -9.73
C ASN A 174 5.37 14.21 -10.06
N ASP A 175 6.17 13.67 -9.15
CA ASP A 175 6.89 12.40 -9.29
C ASP A 175 6.05 11.18 -8.90
N MET A 176 4.79 11.39 -8.49
CA MET A 176 3.84 10.35 -8.11
C MET A 176 2.51 10.50 -8.86
N PHE A 177 1.82 9.39 -9.13
CA PHE A 177 0.42 9.44 -9.55
C PHE A 177 -0.47 9.76 -8.35
N SER A 178 -1.45 10.65 -8.55
CA SER A 178 -2.39 11.04 -7.51
C SER A 178 -3.78 11.25 -8.10
N HIS A 179 -4.71 10.44 -7.68
CA HIS A 179 -6.12 10.58 -8.05
C HIS A 179 -6.72 11.89 -7.50
N ARG A 180 -6.36 12.27 -6.27
CA ARG A 180 -6.84 13.51 -5.62
C ARG A 180 -6.34 14.77 -6.33
N ARG A 181 -5.17 14.72 -7.00
CA ARG A 181 -4.64 15.85 -7.73
C ARG A 181 -5.36 16.10 -9.06
N ASN A 182 -5.60 15.07 -9.86
CA ASN A 182 -6.05 15.21 -11.24
C ASN A 182 -6.97 14.08 -11.75
N GLY A 183 -7.48 13.22 -10.87
CA GLY A 183 -8.38 12.13 -11.27
C GLY A 183 -7.74 11.03 -12.11
N THR A 184 -6.40 10.93 -12.12
CA THR A 184 -5.69 9.97 -12.99
C THR A 184 -6.15 8.52 -12.80
N GLY A 185 -6.22 7.78 -13.91
CA GLY A 185 -6.40 6.33 -13.91
C GLY A 185 -5.10 5.53 -13.76
N GLU A 186 -3.95 6.20 -13.85
CA GLU A 186 -2.63 5.58 -13.70
C GLU A 186 -2.34 5.21 -12.25
N ARG A 187 -1.55 4.15 -12.05
CA ARG A 187 -1.27 3.62 -10.72
C ARG A 187 0.22 3.35 -10.50
N LEU A 188 0.67 3.68 -9.31
CA LEU A 188 1.91 3.19 -8.71
C LEU A 188 1.70 1.75 -8.25
N ALA A 189 2.79 0.99 -8.10
CA ALA A 189 2.77 -0.31 -7.44
C ALA A 189 3.53 -0.26 -6.12
N THR A 190 2.96 -0.95 -5.14
CA THR A 190 3.66 -1.44 -3.94
C THR A 190 3.90 -2.91 -4.14
N VAL A 191 5.16 -3.32 -4.09
CA VAL A 191 5.59 -4.68 -4.40
C VAL A 191 6.37 -5.26 -3.22
N GLY A 192 6.05 -6.50 -2.86
CA GLY A 192 6.76 -7.24 -1.83
C GLY A 192 7.02 -8.68 -2.26
N TRP A 193 8.16 -9.24 -1.86
CA TRP A 193 8.50 -10.65 -2.09
C TRP A 193 9.32 -11.20 -0.93
N VAL A 194 9.31 -12.53 -0.76
CA VAL A 194 10.25 -13.19 0.17
C VAL A 194 11.63 -13.22 -0.51
N PRO A 195 12.66 -12.59 0.06
CA PRO A 195 14.03 -12.64 -0.48
C PRO A 195 14.57 -14.07 -0.58
N SER A 196 15.50 -14.27 -1.51
CA SER A 196 16.17 -15.57 -1.73
C SER A 196 17.23 -15.85 -0.71
#